data_4448739f2c0b9d11d86748f78e8e7a74
#
_entry.id   4448739f2c0b9d11d86748f78e8e7a74
#
_cell.length_a   1.000
_cell.length_b   1.000
_cell.length_c   1.000
_cell.angle_alpha   90.00
_cell.angle_beta   90.00
_cell.angle_gamma   90.00
#
_symmetry.space_group_name_H-M   'P 1'
#
loop_
_entity.id
_entity.type
_entity.pdbx_description
1 polymer ?
#
loop_
_entity_poly.entity_id
_entity_poly.type
_entity_poly.pdbx_seq_one_letter_code
_entity_poly.pdbx_strand_id
1 'polypeptide(L)'
;SREQQNAEDGEPQFMTVREAVEDEVVESEWIAYYLGIAKQWYESIGVDMERFRFRQHQNDELSHYASDCWDAESQVDGDWIEITGFAYRGCYDLKKHDQYSREDYKIFKEDDEPKTVEKNTVSPDMGYLGPEFGNKAGEIAEKLEEIAEEEPEAFEADKVFVEIDGEEYSVPADKCNFSVEEVTENGEHILPHVVEPSFGIDRMVYTVLAHAYDEDEVDDEERTVMRFSEEVAPTEVAVFPLMDKEGLGEKAHEVADQLRGKGFSVKYDDTGNIGKRYRRQDEVTIDYETLEEEPETVTVRDRDSTEQKRVEISDLAGYLS
;
A
#
# COMPACT_ATOMS: atom_id res chain seq x y z
N SER A 1 8.89 15.06 -6.28
CA SER A 1 10.25 14.57 -5.95
C SER A 1 11.07 15.63 -5.22
N ARG A 2 12.18 15.22 -4.62
CA ARG A 2 13.17 16.12 -3.98
C ARG A 2 13.67 17.18 -4.95
N GLU A 3 13.95 16.81 -6.17
CA GLU A 3 14.42 17.74 -7.20
C GLU A 3 13.39 18.83 -7.50
N GLN A 4 12.13 18.47 -7.64
CA GLN A 4 11.04 19.43 -7.88
C GLN A 4 10.82 20.36 -6.70
N GLN A 5 10.88 19.87 -5.45
CA GLN A 5 10.76 20.72 -4.27
C GLN A 5 11.90 21.75 -4.15
N ASN A 6 13.07 21.44 -4.71
CA ASN A 6 14.24 22.33 -4.71
C ASN A 6 14.34 23.21 -5.97
N ALA A 7 13.44 23.04 -6.94
CA ALA A 7 13.38 23.90 -8.14
C ALA A 7 12.72 25.24 -7.83
N GLU A 8 13.09 26.31 -8.58
CA GLU A 8 12.53 27.66 -8.39
C GLU A 8 11.00 27.72 -8.58
N ASP A 9 10.45 26.84 -9.45
CA ASP A 9 9.02 26.79 -9.78
C ASP A 9 8.29 25.60 -9.16
N GLY A 10 8.87 24.88 -8.26
CA GLY A 10 8.43 23.75 -7.40
C GLY A 10 7.04 23.10 -7.58
N GLU A 11 6.43 23.21 -8.75
CA GLU A 11 5.08 22.73 -9.03
C GLU A 11 5.02 21.20 -9.16
N PRO A 12 3.94 20.57 -8.67
CA PRO A 12 3.71 19.14 -8.84
C PRO A 12 3.71 18.75 -10.33
N GLN A 13 4.35 17.63 -10.64
CA GLN A 13 4.35 17.09 -12.00
C GLN A 13 3.55 15.79 -12.05
N PHE A 14 2.80 15.63 -13.14
CA PHE A 14 2.10 14.38 -13.40
C PHE A 14 3.03 13.43 -14.17
N MET A 15 3.15 12.21 -13.68
CA MET A 15 3.85 11.13 -14.38
C MET A 15 3.17 9.80 -14.07
N THR A 16 3.38 8.83 -14.94
CA THR A 16 2.91 7.46 -14.67
C THR A 16 3.84 6.76 -13.69
N VAL A 17 3.35 5.71 -13.02
CA VAL A 17 4.17 4.86 -12.15
C VAL A 17 5.39 4.29 -12.90
N ARG A 18 5.21 3.95 -14.19
CA ARG A 18 6.29 3.46 -15.05
C ARG A 18 7.38 4.51 -15.25
N GLU A 19 7.00 5.72 -15.67
CA GLU A 19 7.92 6.84 -15.84
C GLU A 19 8.67 7.15 -14.54
N ALA A 20 7.96 7.14 -13.40
CA ALA A 20 8.58 7.40 -12.09
C ALA A 20 9.68 6.40 -11.73
N VAL A 21 9.57 5.14 -12.18
CA VAL A 21 10.59 4.11 -12.00
C VAL A 21 11.69 4.23 -13.06
N GLU A 22 11.33 4.40 -14.35
CA GLU A 22 12.28 4.48 -15.46
C GLU A 22 13.19 5.73 -15.34
N ASP A 23 12.66 6.84 -14.84
CA ASP A 23 13.39 8.10 -14.63
C ASP A 23 14.05 8.18 -13.23
N GLU A 24 14.05 7.08 -12.47
CA GLU A 24 14.64 6.98 -11.11
C GLU A 24 14.11 8.04 -10.12
N VAL A 25 12.89 8.54 -10.32
CA VAL A 25 12.22 9.49 -9.41
C VAL A 25 11.82 8.80 -8.11
N VAL A 26 11.44 7.52 -8.20
CA VAL A 26 11.13 6.64 -7.06
C VAL A 26 12.18 5.53 -7.03
N GLU A 27 12.89 5.37 -5.92
CA GLU A 27 13.99 4.42 -5.78
C GLU A 27 13.56 2.96 -6.00
N SER A 28 12.38 2.59 -5.50
CA SER A 28 11.88 1.21 -5.51
C SER A 28 10.63 1.06 -6.35
N GLU A 29 10.61 0.09 -7.26
CA GLU A 29 9.40 -0.30 -8.00
C GLU A 29 8.23 -0.67 -7.08
N TRP A 30 8.51 -1.19 -5.88
CA TRP A 30 7.49 -1.52 -4.88
C TRP A 30 6.88 -0.27 -4.25
N ILE A 31 7.68 0.76 -3.97
CA ILE A 31 7.12 2.06 -3.55
C ILE A 31 6.23 2.60 -4.66
N ALA A 32 6.72 2.64 -5.90
CA ALA A 32 5.95 3.13 -7.04
C ALA A 32 4.63 2.36 -7.23
N TYR A 33 4.65 1.03 -7.05
CA TYR A 33 3.46 0.18 -7.09
C TYR A 33 2.43 0.59 -6.02
N TYR A 34 2.87 0.75 -4.75
CA TYR A 34 1.95 1.15 -3.68
C TYR A 34 1.44 2.58 -3.82
N LEU A 35 2.25 3.53 -4.32
CA LEU A 35 1.78 4.86 -4.68
C LEU A 35 0.67 4.80 -5.74
N GLY A 36 0.85 3.97 -6.79
CA GLY A 36 -0.15 3.78 -7.84
C GLY A 36 -1.47 3.20 -7.31
N ILE A 37 -1.41 2.15 -6.49
CA ILE A 37 -2.61 1.55 -5.87
C ILE A 37 -3.28 2.54 -4.92
N ALA A 38 -2.52 3.22 -4.08
CA ALA A 38 -3.06 4.20 -3.14
C ALA A 38 -3.78 5.33 -3.87
N LYS A 39 -3.20 5.86 -4.97
CA LYS A 39 -3.86 6.87 -5.79
C LYS A 39 -5.22 6.41 -6.31
N GLN A 40 -5.28 5.20 -6.89
CA GLN A 40 -6.55 4.64 -7.39
C GLN A 40 -7.58 4.49 -6.26
N TRP A 41 -7.14 4.05 -5.10
CA TRP A 41 -8.02 3.91 -3.95
C TRP A 41 -8.52 5.27 -3.43
N TYR A 42 -7.65 6.28 -3.30
CA TYR A 42 -8.09 7.63 -2.90
C TYR A 42 -9.10 8.22 -3.87
N GLU A 43 -8.88 8.02 -5.17
CA GLU A 43 -9.80 8.47 -6.21
C GLU A 43 -11.18 7.76 -6.07
N SER A 44 -11.20 6.44 -5.78
CA SER A 44 -12.45 5.69 -5.61
C SER A 44 -13.24 6.12 -4.37
N ILE A 45 -12.57 6.49 -3.28
CA ILE A 45 -13.23 6.98 -2.06
C ILE A 45 -13.59 8.49 -2.09
N GLY A 46 -13.39 9.15 -3.25
CA GLY A 46 -13.84 10.53 -3.47
C GLY A 46 -12.84 11.61 -3.05
N VAL A 47 -11.55 11.27 -2.91
CA VAL A 47 -10.52 12.31 -2.72
C VAL A 47 -10.34 13.07 -4.03
N ASP A 48 -10.46 14.39 -3.97
CA ASP A 48 -10.25 15.28 -5.10
C ASP A 48 -8.77 15.28 -5.52
N MET A 49 -8.50 14.80 -6.73
CA MET A 49 -7.15 14.67 -7.27
C MET A 49 -6.49 16.02 -7.61
N GLU A 50 -7.23 17.13 -7.69
CA GLU A 50 -6.69 18.48 -7.81
C GLU A 50 -6.15 19.00 -6.47
N ARG A 51 -6.62 18.42 -5.37
CA ARG A 51 -6.21 18.70 -3.98
C ARG A 51 -5.39 17.55 -3.38
N PHE A 52 -4.69 16.77 -4.23
CA PHE A 52 -3.91 15.61 -3.84
C PHE A 52 -2.53 15.62 -4.49
N ARG A 53 -1.51 15.18 -3.76
CA ARG A 53 -0.17 14.97 -4.31
C ARG A 53 0.59 13.89 -3.55
N PHE A 54 1.64 13.37 -4.18
CA PHE A 54 2.70 12.66 -3.49
C PHE A 54 3.91 13.59 -3.29
N ARG A 55 4.46 13.58 -2.09
CA ARG A 55 5.64 14.37 -1.71
C ARG A 55 6.74 13.44 -1.22
N GLN A 56 7.92 13.50 -1.84
CA GLN A 56 9.10 12.78 -1.39
C GLN A 56 9.75 13.51 -0.21
N HIS A 57 10.13 12.80 0.85
CA HIS A 57 10.89 13.36 1.97
C HIS A 57 12.23 13.91 1.51
N GLN A 58 12.64 15.05 2.04
CA GLN A 58 14.02 15.55 1.88
C GLN A 58 14.99 14.64 2.64
N ASN A 59 16.29 14.70 2.32
CA ASN A 59 17.28 13.83 2.92
C ASN A 59 17.41 13.98 4.45
N ASP A 60 17.12 15.16 4.98
CA ASP A 60 17.15 15.48 6.41
C ASP A 60 15.82 15.11 7.12
N GLU A 61 14.76 14.82 6.38
CA GLU A 61 13.48 14.30 6.90
C GLU A 61 13.45 12.76 7.00
N LEU A 62 14.37 12.08 6.31
CA LEU A 62 14.40 10.62 6.28
C LEU A 62 14.66 10.02 7.65
N SER A 63 13.85 9.03 8.03
CA SER A 63 14.11 8.19 9.17
C SER A 63 15.37 7.35 8.92
N HIS A 64 16.14 7.09 9.97
CA HIS A 64 17.41 6.35 9.89
C HIS A 64 17.30 4.91 9.34
N TYR A 65 16.09 4.36 9.25
CA TYR A 65 15.80 3.02 8.74
C TYR A 65 15.31 3.01 7.29
N ALA A 66 15.04 4.17 6.70
CA ALA A 66 14.49 4.26 5.35
C ALA A 66 15.48 4.94 4.40
N SER A 67 15.62 4.41 3.19
CA SER A 67 16.41 5.03 2.11
C SER A 67 15.55 5.94 1.24
N ASP A 68 14.24 5.67 1.13
CA ASP A 68 13.26 6.51 0.44
C ASP A 68 11.94 6.54 1.21
N CYS A 69 11.32 7.72 1.27
CA CYS A 69 10.03 7.95 1.88
C CYS A 69 9.20 8.91 1.04
N TRP A 70 7.93 8.61 0.91
CA TRP A 70 6.93 9.42 0.22
C TRP A 70 5.68 9.56 1.08
N ASP A 71 5.13 10.76 1.11
CA ASP A 71 3.82 11.03 1.71
C ASP A 71 2.77 11.20 0.61
N ALA A 72 1.59 10.61 0.83
CA ALA A 72 0.38 11.07 0.19
C ALA A 72 -0.15 12.24 1.01
N GLU A 73 -0.27 13.39 0.38
CA GLU A 73 -0.78 14.61 1.01
C GLU A 73 -2.07 15.07 0.35
N SER A 74 -3.01 15.52 1.16
CA SER A 74 -4.27 16.12 0.75
C SER A 74 -4.34 17.57 1.21
N GLN A 75 -4.91 18.44 0.37
CA GLN A 75 -5.12 19.84 0.73
C GLN A 75 -6.49 20.02 1.38
N VAL A 76 -6.50 20.45 2.63
CA VAL A 76 -7.72 20.77 3.41
C VAL A 76 -7.55 22.15 4.02
N ASP A 77 -8.55 23.02 3.84
CA ASP A 77 -8.56 24.41 4.31
C ASP A 77 -7.33 25.23 3.85
N GLY A 78 -6.76 24.87 2.70
CA GLY A 78 -5.57 25.52 2.13
C GLY A 78 -4.24 24.95 2.58
N ASP A 79 -4.22 24.09 3.59
CA ASP A 79 -3.02 23.43 4.11
C ASP A 79 -2.87 21.99 3.56
N TRP A 80 -1.64 21.59 3.31
CA TRP A 80 -1.32 20.22 2.95
C TRP A 80 -1.15 19.35 4.21
N ILE A 81 -1.91 18.28 4.30
CA ILE A 81 -1.83 17.30 5.38
C ILE A 81 -1.41 15.93 4.85
N GLU A 82 -0.46 15.30 5.51
CA GLU A 82 -0.10 13.91 5.26
C GLU A 82 -1.25 12.98 5.66
N ILE A 83 -1.68 12.11 4.75
CA ILE A 83 -2.72 11.11 4.98
C ILE A 83 -2.18 9.67 4.96
N THR A 84 -1.06 9.44 4.28
CA THR A 84 -0.37 8.15 4.25
C THR A 84 1.12 8.36 4.00
N GLY A 85 1.96 7.65 4.75
CA GLY A 85 3.40 7.56 4.51
C GLY A 85 3.76 6.24 3.83
N PHE A 86 4.75 6.27 2.95
CA PHE A 86 5.32 5.11 2.26
C PHE A 86 6.82 5.09 2.45
N ALA A 87 7.33 4.13 3.21
CA ALA A 87 8.75 4.03 3.51
C ALA A 87 9.36 2.77 2.88
N TYR A 88 10.50 2.94 2.20
CA TYR A 88 11.34 1.84 1.78
C TYR A 88 12.41 1.61 2.85
N ARG A 89 12.21 0.57 3.66
CA ARG A 89 13.07 0.23 4.80
C ARG A 89 14.23 -0.69 4.41
N GLY A 90 14.22 -1.22 3.18
CA GLY A 90 15.19 -2.21 2.74
C GLY A 90 15.23 -3.41 3.70
N CYS A 91 16.40 -3.93 3.98
CA CYS A 91 16.60 -5.03 4.93
C CYS A 91 17.05 -4.54 6.32
N TYR A 92 16.96 -3.25 6.64
CA TYR A 92 17.50 -2.67 7.86
C TYR A 92 17.04 -3.38 9.13
N ASP A 93 15.74 -3.50 9.33
CA ASP A 93 15.17 -4.09 10.54
C ASP A 93 15.51 -5.58 10.65
N LEU A 94 15.31 -6.34 9.56
CA LEU A 94 15.59 -7.77 9.54
C LEU A 94 17.07 -8.06 9.76
N LYS A 95 17.97 -7.25 9.19
CA LYS A 95 19.41 -7.34 9.44
C LYS A 95 19.77 -7.08 10.91
N LYS A 96 19.07 -6.13 11.56
CA LYS A 96 19.27 -5.88 13.00
C LYS A 96 18.73 -7.04 13.84
N HIS A 97 17.58 -7.56 13.50
CA HIS A 97 17.02 -8.72 14.19
C HIS A 97 17.89 -9.96 14.02
N ASP A 98 18.39 -10.24 12.82
CA ASP A 98 19.32 -11.34 12.54
C ASP A 98 20.60 -11.21 13.40
N GLN A 99 21.15 -10.00 13.49
CA GLN A 99 22.36 -9.72 14.27
C GLN A 99 22.21 -9.88 15.79
N TYR A 100 21.01 -9.50 16.35
CA TYR A 100 20.82 -9.43 17.81
C TYR A 100 19.90 -10.52 18.38
N SER A 101 19.21 -11.29 17.55
CA SER A 101 18.47 -12.48 17.95
C SER A 101 19.25 -13.74 17.58
N ARG A 102 18.73 -14.91 17.99
CA ARG A 102 19.26 -16.21 17.56
C ARG A 102 18.42 -16.82 16.43
N GLU A 103 17.54 -16.01 15.83
CA GLU A 103 16.62 -16.43 14.80
C GLU A 103 17.21 -16.02 13.43
N ASP A 104 17.14 -16.90 12.45
CA ASP A 104 17.50 -16.61 11.06
C ASP A 104 16.30 -16.00 10.34
N TYR A 105 16.45 -14.77 9.83
CA TYR A 105 15.40 -14.05 9.08
C TYR A 105 15.59 -14.14 7.57
N LYS A 106 16.55 -14.92 7.10
CA LYS A 106 16.74 -15.16 5.68
C LYS A 106 15.67 -16.09 5.15
N ILE A 107 15.21 -15.82 3.94
CA ILE A 107 14.32 -16.69 3.18
C ILE A 107 15.08 -17.30 2.02
N PHE A 108 14.75 -18.52 1.65
CA PHE A 108 15.28 -19.12 0.44
C PHE A 108 14.48 -18.61 -0.76
N LYS A 109 15.16 -17.91 -1.66
CA LYS A 109 14.61 -17.46 -2.93
C LYS A 109 15.00 -18.43 -4.01
N GLU A 110 14.04 -19.20 -4.51
CA GLU A 110 14.26 -20.16 -5.59
C GLU A 110 14.50 -19.42 -6.92
N ASP A 111 15.49 -19.85 -7.68
CA ASP A 111 15.73 -19.36 -9.04
C ASP A 111 14.73 -20.01 -10.02
N ASP A 112 14.35 -19.28 -11.07
CA ASP A 112 13.47 -19.81 -12.13
C ASP A 112 14.09 -21.02 -12.86
N GLU A 113 15.41 -21.01 -13.00
CA GLU A 113 16.20 -22.13 -13.54
C GLU A 113 17.44 -22.35 -12.67
N PRO A 114 17.81 -23.62 -12.40
CA PRO A 114 19.04 -23.94 -11.66
C PRO A 114 20.27 -23.36 -12.36
N LYS A 115 21.16 -22.75 -11.59
CA LYS A 115 22.41 -22.18 -12.07
C LYS A 115 23.58 -23.08 -11.68
N THR A 116 24.48 -23.35 -12.60
CA THR A 116 25.76 -23.98 -12.28
C THR A 116 26.77 -22.89 -11.98
N VAL A 117 27.26 -22.87 -10.74
CA VAL A 117 28.26 -21.93 -10.26
C VAL A 117 29.54 -22.66 -9.85
N GLU A 118 30.68 -22.05 -10.08
CA GLU A 118 31.92 -22.53 -9.52
C GLU A 118 32.03 -22.07 -8.06
N LYS A 119 32.14 -23.01 -7.13
CA LYS A 119 32.29 -22.74 -5.71
C LYS A 119 33.67 -23.15 -5.22
N ASN A 120 34.33 -22.20 -4.60
CA ASN A 120 35.59 -22.47 -3.93
C ASN A 120 35.28 -23.18 -2.59
N THR A 121 35.89 -24.34 -2.41
CA THR A 121 35.69 -25.15 -1.21
C THR A 121 37.02 -25.52 -0.57
N VAL A 122 36.98 -25.63 0.73
CA VAL A 122 38.13 -26.21 1.48
C VAL A 122 37.65 -27.37 2.33
N SER A 123 38.52 -28.36 2.49
CA SER A 123 38.28 -29.47 3.41
C SER A 123 39.51 -29.64 4.29
N PRO A 124 39.66 -28.81 5.36
CA PRO A 124 40.87 -28.78 6.17
C PRO A 124 41.20 -30.14 6.79
N ASP A 125 42.46 -30.52 6.74
CA ASP A 125 42.93 -31.76 7.35
C ASP A 125 42.86 -31.66 8.89
N MET A 126 41.74 -32.08 9.46
CA MET A 126 41.53 -32.08 10.91
C MET A 126 42.53 -32.99 11.66
N GLY A 127 43.13 -33.98 10.97
CA GLY A 127 44.21 -34.80 11.53
C GLY A 127 45.48 -34.01 11.73
N TYR A 128 45.69 -32.94 10.98
CA TYR A 128 46.75 -31.95 11.15
C TYR A 128 46.34 -30.82 12.11
N LEU A 129 45.17 -30.19 11.89
CA LEU A 129 44.73 -29.04 12.67
C LEU A 129 44.54 -29.34 14.16
N GLY A 130 43.96 -30.51 14.48
CA GLY A 130 43.70 -30.91 15.87
C GLY A 130 44.94 -31.00 16.74
N PRO A 131 45.96 -31.78 16.35
CA PRO A 131 47.26 -31.86 17.08
C PRO A 131 48.03 -30.56 17.15
N GLU A 132 48.01 -29.73 16.12
CA GLU A 132 48.80 -28.49 16.00
C GLU A 132 48.18 -27.32 16.75
N PHE A 133 46.85 -27.14 16.66
CA PHE A 133 46.15 -25.96 17.17
C PHE A 133 45.17 -26.26 18.33
N GLY A 134 45.01 -27.51 18.69
CA GLY A 134 44.20 -27.93 19.83
C GLY A 134 42.74 -27.47 19.76
N ASN A 135 42.28 -26.72 20.75
CA ASN A 135 40.92 -26.21 20.87
C ASN A 135 40.57 -25.12 19.83
N LYS A 136 41.56 -24.54 19.15
CA LYS A 136 41.35 -23.55 18.08
C LYS A 136 41.15 -24.18 16.69
N ALA A 137 41.35 -25.48 16.54
CA ALA A 137 41.29 -26.18 15.25
C ALA A 137 39.93 -26.01 14.54
N GLY A 138 38.84 -25.99 15.30
CA GLY A 138 37.48 -25.78 14.75
C GLY A 138 37.30 -24.35 14.21
N GLU A 139 37.67 -23.35 14.99
CA GLU A 139 37.61 -21.94 14.60
C GLU A 139 38.51 -21.64 13.39
N ILE A 140 39.72 -22.27 13.33
CA ILE A 140 40.59 -22.15 12.17
C ILE A 140 39.97 -22.78 10.93
N ALA A 141 39.31 -23.95 11.03
CA ALA A 141 38.65 -24.58 9.92
C ALA A 141 37.51 -23.71 9.34
N GLU A 142 36.66 -23.14 10.21
CA GLU A 142 35.59 -22.20 9.82
C GLU A 142 36.18 -20.97 9.11
N LYS A 143 37.28 -20.40 9.62
CA LYS A 143 37.92 -19.23 9.00
C LYS A 143 38.56 -19.57 7.65
N LEU A 144 39.07 -20.78 7.46
CA LEU A 144 39.59 -21.20 6.17
C LEU A 144 38.47 -21.35 5.13
N GLU A 145 37.24 -21.73 5.54
CA GLU A 145 36.06 -21.75 4.67
C GLU A 145 35.68 -20.32 4.25
N GLU A 146 35.64 -19.35 5.19
CA GLU A 146 35.39 -17.95 4.87
C GLU A 146 36.44 -17.38 3.88
N ILE A 147 37.76 -17.66 4.11
CA ILE A 147 38.83 -17.20 3.22
C ILE A 147 38.71 -17.84 1.82
N ALA A 148 38.25 -19.09 1.73
CA ALA A 148 38.03 -19.72 0.42
C ALA A 148 36.94 -19.03 -0.40
N GLU A 149 35.93 -18.49 0.26
CA GLU A 149 34.87 -17.75 -0.41
C GLU A 149 35.29 -16.31 -0.75
N GLU A 150 35.97 -15.61 0.17
CA GLU A 150 36.27 -14.17 0.05
C GLU A 150 37.59 -13.89 -0.68
N GLU A 151 38.63 -14.70 -0.39
CA GLU A 151 40.01 -14.49 -0.86
C GLU A 151 40.64 -15.81 -1.38
N PRO A 152 40.09 -16.47 -2.42
CA PRO A 152 40.57 -17.77 -2.88
C PRO A 152 42.03 -17.79 -3.31
N GLU A 153 42.58 -16.67 -3.75
CA GLU A 153 43.98 -16.52 -4.09
C GLU A 153 44.96 -16.74 -2.88
N ALA A 154 44.46 -16.65 -1.65
CA ALA A 154 45.25 -16.94 -0.47
C ALA A 154 45.75 -18.41 -0.45
N PHE A 155 45.06 -19.32 -1.14
CA PHE A 155 45.43 -20.73 -1.24
C PHE A 155 46.46 -21.03 -2.32
N GLU A 156 46.89 -20.06 -3.11
CA GLU A 156 48.01 -20.17 -4.06
C GLU A 156 49.36 -20.04 -3.38
N ALA A 157 49.37 -19.50 -2.16
CA ALA A 157 50.58 -19.39 -1.35
C ALA A 157 50.95 -20.71 -0.64
N ASP A 158 52.20 -20.82 -0.15
CA ASP A 158 52.59 -22.01 0.61
C ASP A 158 51.83 -22.17 1.94
N LYS A 159 51.31 -21.06 2.49
CA LYS A 159 50.54 -21.02 3.74
C LYS A 159 49.43 -20.04 3.66
N VAL A 160 48.32 -20.38 4.28
CA VAL A 160 47.18 -19.50 4.52
C VAL A 160 47.25 -18.97 5.95
N PHE A 161 47.04 -17.67 6.13
CA PHE A 161 47.06 -17.01 7.44
C PHE A 161 45.62 -16.77 7.91
N VAL A 162 45.35 -17.11 9.16
CA VAL A 162 44.05 -17.01 9.80
C VAL A 162 44.21 -16.19 11.09
N GLU A 163 43.44 -15.14 11.25
CA GLU A 163 43.43 -14.33 12.47
C GLU A 163 42.23 -14.70 13.36
N ILE A 164 42.48 -15.04 14.62
CA ILE A 164 41.46 -15.37 15.62
C ILE A 164 41.86 -14.67 16.93
N ASP A 165 40.96 -13.87 17.50
CA ASP A 165 41.16 -13.14 18.76
C ASP A 165 42.44 -12.24 18.79
N GLY A 166 42.86 -11.74 17.62
CA GLY A 166 44.10 -10.92 17.49
C GLY A 166 45.39 -11.74 17.45
N GLU A 167 45.33 -13.05 17.37
CA GLU A 167 46.43 -13.95 17.14
C GLU A 167 46.39 -14.51 15.71
N GLU A 168 47.57 -14.50 15.04
CA GLU A 168 47.70 -15.02 13.68
C GLU A 168 48.17 -16.47 13.69
N TYR A 169 47.45 -17.33 12.99
CA TYR A 169 47.76 -18.75 12.79
C TYR A 169 48.14 -19.00 11.34
N SER A 170 49.12 -19.84 11.08
CA SER A 170 49.50 -20.19 9.71
C SER A 170 49.26 -21.67 9.43
N VAL A 171 48.48 -21.95 8.40
CA VAL A 171 48.11 -23.31 7.96
C VAL A 171 48.79 -23.58 6.60
N PRO A 172 49.56 -24.69 6.43
CA PRO A 172 50.08 -25.04 5.12
C PRO A 172 48.95 -25.26 4.11
N ALA A 173 49.05 -24.69 2.89
CA ALA A 173 48.02 -24.76 1.90
C ALA A 173 47.69 -26.19 1.47
N ASP A 174 48.66 -27.09 1.48
CA ASP A 174 48.47 -28.51 1.21
C ASP A 174 47.65 -29.24 2.29
N LYS A 175 47.40 -28.59 3.45
CA LYS A 175 46.55 -29.08 4.52
C LYS A 175 45.13 -28.51 4.49
N CYS A 176 44.89 -27.58 3.60
CA CYS A 176 43.56 -26.96 3.43
C CYS A 176 42.67 -27.73 2.45
N ASN A 177 43.27 -28.52 1.53
CA ASN A 177 42.56 -29.23 0.47
C ASN A 177 41.59 -28.31 -0.29
N PHE A 178 42.09 -27.17 -0.75
CA PHE A 178 41.35 -26.23 -1.56
C PHE A 178 40.97 -26.85 -2.92
N SER A 179 39.73 -26.70 -3.34
CA SER A 179 39.25 -27.14 -4.65
C SER A 179 38.16 -26.17 -5.18
N VAL A 180 38.05 -26.13 -6.50
CA VAL A 180 36.95 -25.43 -7.17
C VAL A 180 35.98 -26.48 -7.66
N GLU A 181 34.75 -26.47 -7.22
CA GLU A 181 33.73 -27.44 -7.58
C GLU A 181 32.58 -26.76 -8.34
N GLU A 182 32.11 -27.40 -9.41
CA GLU A 182 30.86 -26.96 -10.03
C GLU A 182 29.68 -27.48 -9.20
N VAL A 183 28.91 -26.52 -8.62
CA VAL A 183 27.71 -26.81 -7.84
C VAL A 183 26.49 -26.29 -8.56
N THR A 184 25.43 -27.07 -8.60
CA THR A 184 24.14 -26.61 -9.09
C THR A 184 23.36 -25.97 -7.93
N GLU A 185 23.15 -24.68 -8.01
CA GLU A 185 22.33 -23.95 -7.05
C GLU A 185 20.92 -23.72 -7.63
N ASN A 186 19.92 -23.97 -6.79
CA ASN A 186 18.51 -23.80 -7.16
C ASN A 186 17.94 -22.46 -6.62
N GLY A 187 18.74 -21.66 -5.94
CA GLY A 187 18.35 -20.40 -5.32
C GLY A 187 19.34 -19.95 -4.29
N GLU A 188 19.03 -18.87 -3.61
CA GLU A 188 19.89 -18.23 -2.61
C GLU A 188 19.11 -17.86 -1.33
N HIS A 189 19.81 -17.77 -0.22
CA HIS A 189 19.27 -17.24 1.03
C HIS A 189 19.44 -15.74 1.05
N ILE A 190 18.32 -14.98 1.06
CA ILE A 190 18.30 -13.54 1.07
C ILE A 190 17.59 -12.98 2.31
N LEU A 191 18.03 -11.83 2.81
CA LEU A 191 17.24 -11.02 3.72
C LEU A 191 16.21 -10.24 2.89
N PRO A 192 14.89 -10.43 3.14
CA PRO A 192 13.87 -9.72 2.37
C PRO A 192 13.89 -8.23 2.69
N HIS A 193 13.51 -7.42 1.70
CA HIS A 193 13.30 -6.00 1.88
C HIS A 193 11.89 -5.73 2.36
N VAL A 194 11.73 -4.68 3.16
CA VAL A 194 10.46 -4.26 3.74
C VAL A 194 10.03 -2.93 3.12
N VAL A 195 8.80 -2.89 2.65
CA VAL A 195 8.10 -1.67 2.25
C VAL A 195 6.94 -1.47 3.21
N GLU A 196 6.83 -0.28 3.78
CA GLU A 196 5.84 0.06 4.80
C GLU A 196 4.93 1.17 4.30
N PRO A 197 3.73 0.87 3.79
CA PRO A 197 2.65 1.84 3.66
C PRO A 197 1.93 2.00 5.02
N SER A 198 1.83 3.24 5.51
CA SER A 198 1.20 3.58 6.80
C SER A 198 0.06 4.56 6.60
N PHE A 199 -1.18 4.10 6.82
CA PHE A 199 -2.40 4.87 6.55
C PHE A 199 -2.93 5.56 7.81
N GLY A 200 -3.07 6.89 7.74
CA GLY A 200 -3.65 7.70 8.80
C GLY A 200 -5.18 7.74 8.69
N ILE A 201 -5.88 6.75 9.26
CA ILE A 201 -7.34 6.58 9.09
C ILE A 201 -8.13 7.84 9.44
N ASP A 202 -7.86 8.48 10.57
CA ASP A 202 -8.57 9.68 11.00
C ASP A 202 -8.36 10.86 10.03
N ARG A 203 -7.14 11.02 9.51
CA ARG A 203 -6.82 12.05 8.52
C ARG A 203 -7.50 11.78 7.18
N MET A 204 -7.61 10.51 6.77
CA MET A 204 -8.34 10.14 5.56
C MET A 204 -9.85 10.39 5.69
N VAL A 205 -10.46 10.02 6.83
CA VAL A 205 -11.86 10.34 7.10
C VAL A 205 -12.09 11.84 7.05
N TYR A 206 -11.21 12.63 7.68
CA TYR A 206 -11.27 14.09 7.63
C TYR A 206 -11.15 14.63 6.20
N THR A 207 -10.21 14.09 5.41
CA THR A 207 -10.04 14.45 3.99
C THR A 207 -11.30 14.18 3.18
N VAL A 208 -11.86 12.96 3.30
CA VAL A 208 -13.07 12.58 2.56
C VAL A 208 -14.23 13.49 2.92
N LEU A 209 -14.44 13.80 4.21
CA LEU A 209 -15.48 14.74 4.65
C LEU A 209 -15.25 16.14 4.09
N ALA A 210 -14.02 16.66 4.15
CA ALA A 210 -13.68 18.00 3.69
C ALA A 210 -13.77 18.15 2.15
N HIS A 211 -13.46 17.07 1.42
CA HIS A 211 -13.56 17.06 -0.04
C HIS A 211 -14.97 16.83 -0.55
N ALA A 212 -15.79 16.09 0.22
CA ALA A 212 -17.20 15.86 -0.13
C ALA A 212 -18.11 17.05 0.18
N TYR A 213 -17.71 17.91 1.12
CA TYR A 213 -18.51 19.08 1.49
C TYR A 213 -18.60 20.08 0.34
N ASP A 214 -19.83 20.46 -0.02
CA ASP A 214 -20.10 21.45 -1.04
C ASP A 214 -21.38 22.27 -0.68
N GLU A 215 -21.45 23.49 -1.21
CA GLU A 215 -22.60 24.36 -1.12
C GLU A 215 -23.02 24.75 -2.52
N ASP A 216 -24.25 24.43 -2.89
CA ASP A 216 -24.83 24.77 -4.18
C ASP A 216 -26.23 25.42 -4.04
N GLU A 217 -26.88 25.69 -5.14
CA GLU A 217 -28.21 26.27 -5.19
C GLU A 217 -29.15 25.40 -6.01
N VAL A 218 -30.27 25.02 -5.42
CA VAL A 218 -31.34 24.23 -6.05
C VAL A 218 -32.69 24.94 -5.89
N ASP A 219 -33.37 25.24 -6.98
CA ASP A 219 -34.65 25.95 -6.99
C ASP A 219 -34.64 27.32 -6.27
N ASP A 220 -33.57 28.10 -6.49
CA ASP A 220 -33.28 29.39 -5.84
C ASP A 220 -33.12 29.30 -4.31
N GLU A 221 -32.78 28.13 -3.76
CA GLU A 221 -32.46 27.92 -2.35
C GLU A 221 -31.05 27.37 -2.19
N GLU A 222 -30.28 27.94 -1.24
CA GLU A 222 -28.95 27.42 -0.87
C GLU A 222 -29.07 26.01 -0.29
N ARG A 223 -28.17 25.11 -0.72
CA ARG A 223 -28.12 23.73 -0.28
C ARG A 223 -26.69 23.37 0.17
N THR A 224 -26.58 22.78 1.35
CA THR A 224 -25.38 22.03 1.76
C THR A 224 -25.53 20.59 1.29
N VAL A 225 -24.50 20.05 0.65
CA VAL A 225 -24.47 18.67 0.17
C VAL A 225 -23.12 18.02 0.48
N MET A 226 -23.15 16.74 0.81
CA MET A 226 -21.96 15.90 0.94
C MET A 226 -21.84 15.00 -0.30
N ARG A 227 -20.93 15.36 -1.20
CA ARG A 227 -20.71 14.62 -2.47
C ARG A 227 -19.79 13.41 -2.25
N PHE A 228 -20.22 12.51 -1.36
CA PHE A 228 -19.52 11.25 -1.16
C PHE A 228 -19.54 10.40 -2.43
N SER A 229 -18.43 9.68 -2.68
CA SER A 229 -18.46 8.60 -3.65
C SER A 229 -19.37 7.46 -3.14
N GLU A 230 -19.87 6.64 -4.05
CA GLU A 230 -20.75 5.51 -3.72
C GLU A 230 -20.07 4.55 -2.73
N GLU A 231 -18.75 4.36 -2.84
CA GLU A 231 -18.00 3.43 -2.00
C GLU A 231 -17.95 3.80 -0.51
N VAL A 232 -18.08 5.11 -0.19
CA VAL A 232 -17.97 5.60 1.20
C VAL A 232 -19.23 6.29 1.70
N ALA A 233 -20.26 6.43 0.87
CA ALA A 233 -21.53 6.98 1.30
C ALA A 233 -22.17 6.08 2.40
N PRO A 234 -22.49 6.63 3.60
CA PRO A 234 -23.06 5.83 4.68
C PRO A 234 -24.42 5.20 4.32
N THR A 235 -25.10 5.84 3.37
CA THR A 235 -26.37 5.40 2.81
C THR A 235 -26.29 5.56 1.31
N GLU A 236 -26.42 4.46 0.58
CA GLU A 236 -26.38 4.46 -0.89
C GLU A 236 -27.72 4.90 -1.46
N VAL A 237 -28.81 4.53 -0.80
CA VAL A 237 -30.17 4.78 -1.27
C VAL A 237 -31.07 5.24 -0.13
N ALA A 238 -31.84 6.32 -0.35
CA ALA A 238 -32.94 6.69 0.54
C ALA A 238 -34.29 6.48 -0.16
N VAL A 239 -35.24 5.93 0.55
CA VAL A 239 -36.59 5.66 0.05
C VAL A 239 -37.60 6.49 0.84
N PHE A 240 -38.38 7.32 0.10
CA PHE A 240 -39.35 8.22 0.70
C PHE A 240 -40.73 7.96 0.09
N PRO A 241 -41.77 7.63 0.87
CA PRO A 241 -43.15 7.74 0.38
C PRO A 241 -43.52 9.22 0.21
N LEU A 242 -44.17 9.59 -0.90
CA LEU A 242 -44.63 10.97 -1.08
C LEU A 242 -45.53 11.43 0.07
N MET A 243 -46.42 10.53 0.51
CA MET A 243 -47.28 10.71 1.68
C MET A 243 -47.59 9.36 2.34
N ASP A 244 -47.90 9.37 3.62
CA ASP A 244 -48.33 8.17 4.37
C ASP A 244 -49.85 7.95 4.22
N LYS A 245 -50.28 7.70 3.01
CA LYS A 245 -51.73 7.42 2.66
C LYS A 245 -51.78 6.43 1.52
N GLU A 246 -52.92 5.74 1.41
CA GLU A 246 -53.31 4.90 0.25
C GLU A 246 -52.30 3.76 -0.06
N GLY A 247 -51.59 3.27 0.95
CA GLY A 247 -50.63 2.16 0.79
C GLY A 247 -49.25 2.56 0.26
N LEU A 248 -48.97 3.87 0.03
CA LEU A 248 -47.65 4.32 -0.44
C LEU A 248 -46.53 4.04 0.56
N GLY A 249 -46.81 4.18 1.86
CA GLY A 249 -45.85 3.82 2.92
C GLY A 249 -45.46 2.33 2.90
N GLU A 250 -46.49 1.46 2.75
CA GLU A 250 -46.25 0.00 2.65
C GLU A 250 -45.42 -0.34 1.40
N LYS A 251 -45.78 0.26 0.24
CA LYS A 251 -45.02 0.05 -0.99
C LYS A 251 -43.58 0.56 -0.91
N ALA A 252 -43.35 1.72 -0.29
CA ALA A 252 -42.03 2.25 -0.07
C ALA A 252 -41.19 1.34 0.86
N HIS A 253 -41.79 0.74 1.90
CA HIS A 253 -41.11 -0.28 2.72
C HIS A 253 -40.77 -1.53 1.90
N GLU A 254 -41.65 -2.03 1.04
CA GLU A 254 -41.38 -3.15 0.15
C GLU A 254 -40.16 -2.87 -0.76
N VAL A 255 -40.11 -1.67 -1.36
CA VAL A 255 -38.99 -1.24 -2.21
C VAL A 255 -37.69 -1.17 -1.40
N ALA A 256 -37.71 -0.56 -0.21
CA ALA A 256 -36.57 -0.49 0.65
C ALA A 256 -36.04 -1.89 1.04
N ASP A 257 -36.94 -2.83 1.35
CA ASP A 257 -36.57 -4.20 1.71
C ASP A 257 -36.04 -5.00 0.51
N GLN A 258 -36.59 -4.77 -0.69
CA GLN A 258 -36.07 -5.36 -1.93
C GLN A 258 -34.62 -4.89 -2.20
N LEU A 259 -34.31 -3.60 -2.07
CA LEU A 259 -32.98 -3.05 -2.25
C LEU A 259 -32.00 -3.56 -1.19
N ARG A 260 -32.40 -3.60 0.09
CA ARG A 260 -31.61 -4.25 1.15
C ARG A 260 -31.32 -5.71 0.86
N GLY A 261 -32.30 -6.44 0.33
CA GLY A 261 -32.13 -7.82 -0.11
C GLY A 261 -31.16 -8.00 -1.28
N LYS A 262 -30.84 -6.93 -2.01
CA LYS A 262 -29.83 -6.88 -3.07
C LYS A 262 -28.47 -6.40 -2.59
N GLY A 263 -28.35 -5.99 -1.32
CA GLY A 263 -27.09 -5.60 -0.70
C GLY A 263 -26.89 -4.10 -0.53
N PHE A 264 -27.84 -3.27 -0.98
CA PHE A 264 -27.74 -1.82 -0.81
C PHE A 264 -27.90 -1.39 0.65
N SER A 265 -27.16 -0.36 1.05
CA SER A 265 -27.37 0.39 2.29
C SER A 265 -28.56 1.34 2.10
N VAL A 266 -29.72 0.99 2.66
CA VAL A 266 -30.98 1.70 2.41
C VAL A 266 -31.52 2.39 3.65
N LYS A 267 -31.76 3.71 3.56
CA LYS A 267 -32.49 4.51 4.54
C LYS A 267 -33.94 4.69 4.10
N TYR A 268 -34.87 4.43 5.01
CA TYR A 268 -36.30 4.79 4.84
C TYR A 268 -36.60 6.01 5.72
N ASP A 269 -37.31 7.01 5.17
CA ASP A 269 -37.74 8.19 5.93
C ASP A 269 -39.12 8.67 5.45
N ASP A 270 -40.07 8.73 6.37
CA ASP A 270 -41.45 9.22 6.17
C ASP A 270 -41.73 10.50 7.00
N THR A 271 -40.71 11.05 7.67
CA THR A 271 -40.89 12.14 8.65
C THR A 271 -40.89 13.51 8.01
N GLY A 272 -41.97 14.26 8.19
CA GLY A 272 -42.12 15.61 7.68
C GLY A 272 -42.53 15.66 6.19
N ASN A 273 -42.32 16.77 5.51
CA ASN A 273 -42.55 16.89 4.09
C ASN A 273 -41.39 16.38 3.25
N ILE A 274 -41.65 16.06 1.99
CA ILE A 274 -40.69 15.45 1.07
C ILE A 274 -39.44 16.32 0.90
N GLY A 275 -39.55 17.63 0.75
CA GLY A 275 -38.41 18.54 0.61
C GLY A 275 -37.46 18.52 1.82
N LYS A 276 -37.99 18.32 3.05
CA LYS A 276 -37.15 18.18 4.25
C LYS A 276 -36.46 16.82 4.28
N ARG A 277 -37.03 15.77 3.70
CA ARG A 277 -36.40 14.47 3.59
C ARG A 277 -35.21 14.53 2.63
N TYR A 278 -35.41 15.17 1.48
CA TYR A 278 -34.28 15.43 0.55
C TYR A 278 -33.16 16.17 1.23
N ARG A 279 -33.43 17.31 1.90
CA ARG A 279 -32.38 18.08 2.57
C ARG A 279 -31.58 17.28 3.58
N ARG A 280 -32.23 16.42 4.38
CA ARG A 280 -31.53 15.54 5.33
C ARG A 280 -30.65 14.49 4.66
N GLN A 281 -30.98 14.07 3.44
CA GLN A 281 -30.26 13.05 2.72
C GLN A 281 -29.25 13.65 1.73
N ASP A 282 -29.41 14.88 1.26
CA ASP A 282 -28.41 15.60 0.47
C ASP A 282 -27.05 15.65 1.22
N GLU A 283 -27.10 15.67 2.54
CA GLU A 283 -25.89 15.61 3.39
C GLU A 283 -25.33 14.19 3.56
N VAL A 284 -26.03 13.13 3.11
CA VAL A 284 -25.68 11.74 3.45
C VAL A 284 -25.90 10.74 2.31
N THR A 285 -26.73 11.00 1.28
CA THR A 285 -27.37 9.93 0.49
C THR A 285 -27.72 10.30 -0.95
N ILE A 286 -27.90 9.30 -1.81
CA ILE A 286 -28.59 9.35 -3.11
C ILE A 286 -30.10 9.11 -2.89
N ASP A 287 -31.01 9.90 -3.49
CA ASP A 287 -32.44 9.96 -3.16
C ASP A 287 -33.40 9.34 -4.20
N TYR A 288 -34.49 8.69 -3.72
CA TYR A 288 -35.51 8.09 -4.58
C TYR A 288 -36.95 8.31 -4.04
N GLU A 289 -37.90 8.55 -4.93
CA GLU A 289 -39.29 8.84 -4.60
C GLU A 289 -40.32 7.99 -5.37
N THR A 290 -41.41 7.54 -4.70
CA THR A 290 -42.53 6.82 -5.33
C THR A 290 -43.70 7.74 -5.62
N LEU A 291 -44.40 7.60 -6.81
CA LEU A 291 -45.55 8.40 -7.23
C LEU A 291 -46.83 7.57 -7.43
N GLU A 292 -47.97 8.23 -7.20
CA GLU A 292 -49.30 7.60 -7.17
C GLU A 292 -49.84 7.10 -8.53
N GLU A 293 -49.44 7.73 -9.64
CA GLU A 293 -50.09 7.49 -10.95
C GLU A 293 -49.65 6.21 -11.66
N GLU A 294 -48.51 5.65 -11.27
CA GLU A 294 -47.95 4.44 -11.86
C GLU A 294 -47.35 3.56 -10.73
N PRO A 295 -48.16 2.67 -10.12
CA PRO A 295 -47.82 1.98 -8.86
C PRO A 295 -46.60 1.04 -8.93
N GLU A 296 -46.16 0.67 -10.13
CA GLU A 296 -44.97 -0.18 -10.33
C GLU A 296 -43.74 0.62 -10.72
N THR A 297 -43.76 1.94 -10.61
CA THR A 297 -42.62 2.81 -10.92
C THR A 297 -42.27 3.73 -9.75
N VAL A 298 -41.00 4.18 -9.72
CA VAL A 298 -40.48 5.16 -8.75
C VAL A 298 -39.82 6.30 -9.49
N THR A 299 -39.81 7.49 -8.90
CA THR A 299 -38.92 8.57 -9.34
C THR A 299 -37.59 8.41 -8.62
N VAL A 300 -36.52 8.32 -9.38
CA VAL A 300 -35.16 8.30 -8.91
C VAL A 300 -34.60 9.70 -9.08
N ARG A 301 -34.09 10.30 -7.99
CA ARG A 301 -33.36 11.58 -7.99
C ARG A 301 -31.92 11.35 -7.67
N ASP A 302 -31.03 11.86 -8.49
CA ASP A 302 -29.61 11.88 -8.20
C ASP A 302 -29.30 13.03 -7.22
N ARG A 303 -28.53 12.75 -6.18
CA ARG A 303 -28.17 13.71 -5.11
C ARG A 303 -27.41 14.90 -5.67
N ASP A 304 -26.43 14.66 -6.55
CA ASP A 304 -25.48 15.68 -6.97
C ASP A 304 -26.06 16.57 -8.07
N SER A 305 -26.62 15.97 -9.11
CA SER A 305 -27.23 16.71 -10.24
C SER A 305 -28.65 17.16 -9.98
N THR A 306 -29.33 16.58 -9.00
CA THR A 306 -30.76 16.73 -8.72
C THR A 306 -31.70 16.28 -9.87
N GLU A 307 -31.15 15.69 -10.92
CA GLU A 307 -31.92 15.16 -12.01
C GLU A 307 -32.84 14.02 -11.56
N GLN A 308 -34.04 14.00 -12.10
CA GLN A 308 -35.06 12.98 -11.77
C GLN A 308 -35.39 12.13 -12.98
N LYS A 309 -35.50 10.83 -12.76
CA LYS A 309 -35.87 9.86 -13.78
C LYS A 309 -36.88 8.85 -13.26
N ARG A 310 -37.85 8.50 -14.09
CA ARG A 310 -38.82 7.46 -13.78
C ARG A 310 -38.25 6.09 -14.10
N VAL A 311 -38.33 5.15 -13.16
CA VAL A 311 -37.75 3.79 -13.25
C VAL A 311 -38.82 2.77 -12.78
N GLU A 312 -38.96 1.64 -13.46
CA GLU A 312 -39.76 0.51 -12.96
C GLU A 312 -39.11 -0.13 -11.73
N ILE A 313 -39.93 -0.48 -10.73
CA ILE A 313 -39.43 -1.10 -9.48
C ILE A 313 -38.65 -2.40 -9.75
N SER A 314 -39.09 -3.17 -10.78
CA SER A 314 -38.41 -4.40 -11.21
C SER A 314 -36.97 -4.17 -11.69
N ASP A 315 -36.69 -3.02 -12.27
CA ASP A 315 -35.42 -2.67 -12.90
C ASP A 315 -34.53 -1.81 -11.99
N LEU A 316 -35.11 -1.35 -10.88
CA LEU A 316 -34.48 -0.37 -10.00
C LEU A 316 -33.08 -0.80 -9.50
N ALA A 317 -32.95 -2.04 -9.03
CA ALA A 317 -31.66 -2.52 -8.54
C ALA A 317 -30.56 -2.59 -9.63
N GLY A 318 -30.97 -2.90 -10.88
CA GLY A 318 -30.04 -2.90 -12.03
C GLY A 318 -29.72 -1.48 -12.53
N TYR A 319 -30.63 -0.52 -12.28
CA TYR A 319 -30.36 0.89 -12.57
C TYR A 319 -29.39 1.54 -11.61
N LEU A 320 -29.36 1.07 -10.34
CA LEU A 320 -28.53 1.57 -9.24
C LEU A 320 -27.14 0.91 -9.16
N SER A 321 -26.93 -0.20 -9.86
CA SER A 321 -25.64 -0.93 -9.94
C SER A 321 -24.83 -0.44 -11.14
#